data_c8d9bc6820d652bb5e2995444b99e426
#
_entry.id   c8d9bc6820d652bb5e2995444b99e426
#
_cell.length_a   1.000
_cell.length_b   1.000
_cell.length_c   1.000
_cell.angle_alpha   90.00
_cell.angle_beta   90.00
_cell.angle_gamma   90.00
#
_symmetry.space_group_name_H-M   'P 1'
#
loop_
_entity.id
_entity.type
_entity.pdbx_description
1 polymer ?
#
loop_
_entity_poly.entity_id
_entity_poly.type
_entity_poly.pdbx_seq_one_letter_code
_entity_poly.pdbx_strand_id
1 'polypeptide(L)'
;MEHLLQFVWKHKLFPLTPLHTTQGQTVEVIDPGLPNSDAGPDFFNAKIKIDGILWVGNVEIHVHASDWKRHHHHQDRAYDSVILHVSSDIDTETFRTDGTPIPQMELHYPPYLLDNYRELIETSHYPACYRLIPRLPKLLLHSWLSSLQTERFEQKTQRIQAQLTQSKGDWEQAFFLTLARNFGFGTNSDAFEQWAQTIPLQAVNKHRDNLFQIEAIFFGQAGLLQELPSDDYSAQLTKEYAYLAHKFELQPSEHLRWKMLRMRPGNFPHVRIAQLANLYHRSQGMLSQLLLASTVKELRDLLRGGTSLYWLTHYVFGESSPARPKTLSDASIDLLIINTVVPFLYAYGKHKGEEQLTERAGNLLEQLKPENNYIIRLWKECGLQAAHAGDSQALIQLKKNYCDTKKCLFCRIGYEYFKKKEG
;
A
#
# COMPACT_ATOMS: atom_id res chain seq x y z
N MET A 1 23.91 -10.23 1.42
CA MET A 1 24.77 -10.64 0.25
C MET A 1 24.00 -11.55 -0.69
N GLU A 2 23.29 -12.54 -0.20
CA GLU A 2 22.51 -13.50 -1.00
C GLU A 2 21.55 -12.83 -1.99
N HIS A 3 20.74 -11.84 -1.57
CA HIS A 3 19.89 -11.07 -2.49
C HIS A 3 20.65 -10.39 -3.64
N LEU A 4 21.94 -10.00 -3.43
CA LEU A 4 22.75 -9.47 -4.52
C LEU A 4 23.10 -10.58 -5.52
N LEU A 5 23.44 -11.78 -5.05
CA LEU A 5 23.70 -12.95 -5.92
C LEU A 5 22.45 -13.34 -6.70
N GLN A 6 21.29 -13.40 -6.04
CA GLN A 6 20.00 -13.64 -6.70
C GLN A 6 19.71 -12.58 -7.78
N PHE A 7 20.02 -11.30 -7.50
CA PHE A 7 19.90 -10.23 -8.49
C PHE A 7 20.86 -10.40 -9.67
N VAL A 8 22.12 -10.71 -9.40
CA VAL A 8 23.15 -11.00 -10.45
C VAL A 8 22.69 -12.15 -11.32
N TRP A 9 22.23 -13.26 -10.73
CA TRP A 9 21.69 -14.42 -11.43
C TRP A 9 20.50 -14.08 -12.29
N LYS A 10 19.47 -13.48 -11.70
CA LYS A 10 18.23 -13.10 -12.39
C LYS A 10 18.46 -12.26 -13.64
N HIS A 11 19.39 -11.32 -13.56
CA HIS A 11 19.66 -10.36 -14.63
C HIS A 11 20.87 -10.75 -15.48
N LYS A 12 21.45 -11.93 -15.25
CA LYS A 12 22.63 -12.45 -15.98
C LYS A 12 23.78 -11.44 -15.99
N LEU A 13 24.04 -10.79 -14.84
CA LEU A 13 25.09 -9.78 -14.70
C LEU A 13 26.47 -10.37 -14.37
N PHE A 14 26.72 -11.60 -14.73
CA PHE A 14 27.99 -12.29 -14.64
C PHE A 14 28.79 -12.12 -15.94
N PRO A 15 30.14 -12.29 -15.92
CA PRO A 15 30.99 -12.16 -17.10
C PRO A 15 30.54 -13.10 -18.23
N LEU A 16 30.75 -12.65 -19.50
CA LEU A 16 30.47 -13.45 -20.70
C LEU A 16 31.50 -14.58 -20.94
N THR A 17 32.36 -14.86 -19.96
CA THR A 17 33.27 -16.00 -19.98
C THR A 17 32.49 -17.32 -19.85
N PRO A 18 32.96 -18.44 -20.43
CA PRO A 18 32.33 -19.71 -20.22
C PRO A 18 32.18 -20.05 -18.74
N LEU A 19 30.95 -20.36 -18.33
CA LEU A 19 30.64 -20.80 -16.97
C LEU A 19 30.88 -22.31 -16.86
N HIS A 20 31.35 -22.76 -15.70
CA HIS A 20 31.63 -24.16 -15.44
C HIS A 20 31.10 -24.58 -14.07
N THR A 21 30.69 -25.86 -13.97
CA THR A 21 30.47 -26.47 -12.66
C THR A 21 31.81 -26.74 -11.96
N THR A 22 31.79 -27.03 -10.66
CA THR A 22 32.97 -27.51 -9.92
C THR A 22 33.62 -28.74 -10.48
N GLN A 23 32.89 -29.52 -11.29
CA GLN A 23 33.37 -30.71 -11.99
C GLN A 23 33.90 -30.41 -13.41
N GLY A 24 34.01 -29.12 -13.78
CA GLY A 24 34.51 -28.68 -15.09
C GLY A 24 33.52 -28.76 -16.24
N GLN A 25 32.27 -29.11 -15.99
CA GLN A 25 31.20 -29.17 -17.00
C GLN A 25 30.83 -27.76 -17.44
N THR A 26 30.63 -27.57 -18.75
CA THR A 26 30.19 -26.27 -19.30
C THR A 26 28.77 -25.93 -18.88
N VAL A 27 28.50 -24.70 -18.51
CA VAL A 27 27.18 -24.22 -18.11
C VAL A 27 26.72 -23.06 -19.00
N GLU A 28 25.55 -23.20 -19.62
CA GLU A 28 24.88 -22.13 -20.37
C GLU A 28 23.52 -21.83 -19.74
N VAL A 29 23.33 -20.64 -19.21
CA VAL A 29 22.06 -20.21 -18.60
C VAL A 29 21.16 -19.67 -19.70
N ILE A 30 20.20 -20.49 -20.20
CA ILE A 30 19.21 -20.07 -21.20
C ILE A 30 18.18 -19.17 -20.53
N ASP A 31 17.56 -19.65 -19.44
CA ASP A 31 16.57 -18.94 -18.63
C ASP A 31 16.93 -19.12 -17.16
N PRO A 32 17.15 -18.03 -16.40
CA PRO A 32 17.50 -18.10 -14.97
C PRO A 32 16.36 -18.63 -14.10
N GLY A 33 15.15 -18.73 -14.64
CA GLY A 33 13.96 -19.12 -13.91
C GLY A 33 13.16 -17.97 -13.32
N LEU A 34 12.03 -18.31 -12.74
CA LEU A 34 11.14 -17.35 -12.06
C LEU A 34 11.56 -17.22 -10.58
N PRO A 35 11.82 -16.00 -10.07
CA PRO A 35 12.19 -15.83 -8.68
C PRO A 35 11.03 -16.25 -7.76
N ASN A 36 11.38 -16.94 -6.69
CA ASN A 36 10.48 -17.36 -5.63
C ASN A 36 10.55 -16.38 -4.46
N SER A 37 9.41 -16.04 -3.86
CA SER A 37 9.31 -15.26 -2.64
C SER A 37 8.72 -16.05 -1.46
N ASP A 38 8.39 -17.31 -1.70
CA ASP A 38 7.79 -18.23 -0.72
C ASP A 38 8.79 -19.32 -0.32
N ALA A 39 8.36 -20.33 0.43
CA ALA A 39 9.19 -21.46 0.79
C ALA A 39 9.61 -22.28 -0.45
N GLY A 40 10.80 -22.88 -0.41
CA GLY A 40 11.39 -23.66 -1.49
C GLY A 40 12.52 -22.93 -2.23
N PRO A 41 13.04 -23.54 -3.34
CA PRO A 41 14.19 -22.99 -4.06
C PRO A 41 13.98 -21.56 -4.58
N ASP A 42 15.05 -20.78 -4.66
CA ASP A 42 15.07 -19.38 -5.04
C ASP A 42 14.52 -19.05 -6.43
N PHE A 43 14.71 -19.96 -7.38
CA PHE A 43 14.24 -19.81 -8.76
C PHE A 43 13.59 -21.10 -9.24
N PHE A 44 12.38 -20.97 -9.79
CA PHE A 44 11.62 -22.06 -10.37
C PHE A 44 11.76 -22.13 -11.90
N ASN A 45 11.72 -23.35 -12.44
CA ASN A 45 11.67 -23.62 -13.89
C ASN A 45 12.82 -22.97 -14.68
N ALA A 46 14.01 -22.89 -14.10
CA ALA A 46 15.21 -22.48 -14.83
C ALA A 46 15.52 -23.44 -15.96
N LYS A 47 16.07 -22.94 -17.08
CA LYS A 47 16.55 -23.71 -18.22
C LYS A 47 18.04 -23.53 -18.37
N ILE A 48 18.80 -24.59 -18.11
CA ILE A 48 20.26 -24.56 -18.07
C ILE A 48 20.78 -25.72 -18.91
N LYS A 49 21.76 -25.47 -19.79
CA LYS A 49 22.51 -26.54 -20.40
C LYS A 49 23.76 -26.82 -19.59
N ILE A 50 23.99 -28.09 -19.25
CA ILE A 50 25.22 -28.58 -18.63
C ILE A 50 25.82 -29.59 -19.59
N ASP A 51 27.02 -29.33 -20.10
CA ASP A 51 27.67 -30.09 -21.17
C ASP A 51 26.78 -30.35 -22.41
N GLY A 52 26.02 -29.30 -22.80
CA GLY A 52 25.11 -29.33 -23.93
C GLY A 52 23.77 -30.00 -23.68
N ILE A 53 23.57 -30.67 -22.55
CA ILE A 53 22.29 -31.29 -22.15
C ILE A 53 21.41 -30.28 -21.49
N LEU A 54 20.18 -30.08 -21.99
CA LEU A 54 19.20 -29.17 -21.42
C LEU A 54 18.55 -29.75 -20.16
N TRP A 55 18.72 -29.07 -19.06
CA TRP A 55 18.06 -29.34 -17.80
C TRP A 55 16.98 -28.28 -17.55
N VAL A 56 15.83 -28.72 -17.06
CA VAL A 56 14.73 -27.82 -16.59
C VAL A 56 14.42 -28.18 -15.16
N GLY A 57 14.55 -27.20 -14.25
CA GLY A 57 14.34 -27.42 -12.82
C GLY A 57 14.58 -26.14 -12.03
N ASN A 58 14.87 -26.31 -10.76
CA ASN A 58 15.02 -25.19 -9.85
C ASN A 58 16.49 -24.85 -9.60
N VAL A 59 16.76 -23.61 -9.20
CA VAL A 59 18.08 -23.12 -8.82
C VAL A 59 18.03 -22.58 -7.42
N GLU A 60 19.03 -22.92 -6.61
CA GLU A 60 19.23 -22.38 -5.27
C GLU A 60 20.50 -21.58 -5.23
N ILE A 61 20.50 -20.45 -4.50
CA ILE A 61 21.60 -19.48 -4.44
C ILE A 61 22.00 -19.18 -3.01
N HIS A 62 23.27 -19.38 -2.67
CA HIS A 62 23.80 -19.06 -1.36
C HIS A 62 25.07 -18.22 -1.44
N VAL A 63 25.49 -17.61 -0.34
CA VAL A 63 26.82 -16.98 -0.25
C VAL A 63 27.89 -18.07 -0.15
N HIS A 64 27.72 -19.02 0.76
CA HIS A 64 28.61 -20.17 0.93
C HIS A 64 27.84 -21.45 0.59
N ALA A 65 28.51 -22.42 -0.05
CA ALA A 65 27.85 -23.70 -0.37
C ALA A 65 27.43 -24.46 0.90
N SER A 66 28.14 -24.28 2.01
CA SER A 66 27.79 -24.85 3.33
C SER A 66 26.43 -24.36 3.89
N ASP A 67 25.89 -23.24 3.39
CA ASP A 67 24.57 -22.74 3.77
C ASP A 67 23.47 -23.74 3.39
N TRP A 68 23.67 -24.55 2.37
CA TRP A 68 22.78 -25.66 2.03
C TRP A 68 22.48 -26.58 3.22
N LYS A 69 23.55 -26.95 3.98
CA LYS A 69 23.40 -27.78 5.17
C LYS A 69 22.87 -26.96 6.36
N ARG A 70 23.30 -25.71 6.49
CA ARG A 70 22.86 -24.80 7.58
C ARG A 70 21.36 -24.54 7.51
N HIS A 71 20.80 -24.42 6.31
CA HIS A 71 19.37 -24.23 6.07
C HIS A 71 18.59 -25.56 6.02
N HIS A 72 19.24 -26.71 6.24
CA HIS A 72 18.65 -28.05 6.23
C HIS A 72 18.06 -28.51 4.90
N HIS A 73 18.47 -27.91 3.76
CA HIS A 73 17.96 -28.28 2.41
C HIS A 73 18.26 -29.72 2.04
N HIS A 74 19.33 -30.33 2.55
CA HIS A 74 19.68 -31.75 2.39
C HIS A 74 18.68 -32.72 3.04
N GLN A 75 17.71 -32.22 3.80
CA GLN A 75 16.67 -33.01 4.47
C GLN A 75 15.26 -32.65 3.95
N ASP A 76 15.15 -31.64 3.08
CA ASP A 76 13.88 -31.15 2.55
C ASP A 76 13.70 -31.54 1.09
N ARG A 77 12.71 -32.41 0.82
CA ARG A 77 12.36 -32.89 -0.52
C ARG A 77 11.93 -31.78 -1.51
N ALA A 78 11.54 -30.60 -1.01
CA ALA A 78 11.25 -29.47 -1.88
C ALA A 78 12.46 -29.03 -2.70
N TYR A 79 13.68 -29.32 -2.21
CA TYR A 79 14.95 -28.99 -2.86
C TYR A 79 15.52 -30.11 -3.73
N ASP A 80 14.90 -31.30 -3.80
CA ASP A 80 15.36 -32.39 -4.66
C ASP A 80 15.24 -32.07 -6.17
N SER A 81 14.41 -31.10 -6.51
CA SER A 81 14.24 -30.57 -7.88
C SER A 81 15.31 -29.53 -8.28
N VAL A 82 16.26 -29.21 -7.41
CA VAL A 82 17.36 -28.29 -7.73
C VAL A 82 18.33 -28.96 -8.71
N ILE A 83 18.49 -28.34 -9.89
CA ILE A 83 19.36 -28.78 -10.96
C ILE A 83 20.75 -28.13 -10.93
N LEU A 84 20.88 -26.98 -10.27
CA LEU A 84 22.13 -26.24 -10.09
C LEU A 84 22.09 -25.49 -8.77
N HIS A 85 23.11 -25.69 -7.95
CA HIS A 85 23.37 -24.89 -6.76
C HIS A 85 24.44 -23.85 -7.08
N VAL A 86 24.13 -22.57 -6.89
CA VAL A 86 24.97 -21.42 -7.25
C VAL A 86 25.45 -20.74 -5.96
N SER A 87 26.75 -20.53 -5.83
CA SER A 87 27.31 -19.86 -4.65
C SER A 87 28.43 -18.89 -5.04
N SER A 88 28.71 -17.88 -4.21
CA SER A 88 29.91 -17.05 -4.40
C SER A 88 31.18 -17.69 -3.83
N ASP A 89 31.02 -18.69 -2.98
CA ASP A 89 32.12 -19.45 -2.39
C ASP A 89 31.68 -20.91 -2.23
N ILE A 90 32.44 -21.83 -2.84
CA ILE A 90 32.14 -23.27 -2.80
C ILE A 90 33.09 -23.95 -1.81
N ASP A 91 32.69 -23.94 -0.55
CA ASP A 91 33.42 -24.49 0.60
C ASP A 91 33.06 -25.95 0.91
N THR A 92 32.00 -26.50 0.28
CA THR A 92 31.58 -27.90 0.47
C THR A 92 30.76 -28.43 -0.69
N GLU A 93 30.69 -29.75 -0.84
CA GLU A 93 29.75 -30.40 -1.75
C GLU A 93 28.36 -30.45 -1.20
N THR A 94 27.35 -30.35 -2.08
CA THR A 94 25.93 -30.38 -1.74
C THR A 94 25.22 -31.59 -2.34
N PHE A 95 24.27 -32.15 -1.58
CA PHE A 95 23.56 -33.38 -1.91
C PHE A 95 22.06 -33.23 -1.71
N ARG A 96 21.28 -33.96 -2.50
CA ARG A 96 19.83 -34.12 -2.32
C ARG A 96 19.51 -35.01 -1.13
N THR A 97 18.24 -35.16 -0.82
CA THR A 97 17.78 -36.06 0.27
C THR A 97 18.11 -37.53 0.01
N ASP A 98 18.25 -37.94 -1.23
CA ASP A 98 18.64 -39.29 -1.64
C ASP A 98 20.15 -39.53 -1.70
N GLY A 99 20.96 -38.51 -1.36
CA GLY A 99 22.41 -38.56 -1.37
C GLY A 99 23.05 -38.34 -2.77
N THR A 100 22.27 -38.04 -3.81
CA THR A 100 22.81 -37.66 -5.12
C THR A 100 23.44 -36.27 -5.08
N PRO A 101 24.63 -36.07 -5.71
CA PRO A 101 25.25 -34.77 -5.74
C PRO A 101 24.45 -33.79 -6.60
N ILE A 102 24.47 -32.51 -6.21
CA ILE A 102 23.89 -31.44 -7.00
C ILE A 102 25.02 -30.73 -7.74
N PRO A 103 24.90 -30.50 -9.08
CA PRO A 103 25.87 -29.67 -9.79
C PRO A 103 26.03 -28.30 -9.12
N GLN A 104 27.27 -27.87 -8.86
CA GLN A 104 27.55 -26.61 -8.22
C GLN A 104 28.32 -25.68 -9.16
N MET A 105 28.04 -24.39 -9.09
CA MET A 105 28.73 -23.37 -9.87
C MET A 105 29.06 -22.17 -8.99
N GLU A 106 30.31 -21.72 -9.08
CA GLU A 106 30.73 -20.48 -8.45
C GLU A 106 30.30 -19.27 -9.31
N LEU A 107 29.59 -18.31 -8.69
CA LEU A 107 29.06 -17.14 -9.36
C LEU A 107 29.99 -15.94 -9.14
N HIS A 108 30.77 -15.61 -10.16
CA HIS A 108 31.58 -14.40 -10.17
C HIS A 108 30.79 -13.25 -10.78
N TYR A 109 30.95 -12.06 -10.23
CA TYR A 109 30.35 -10.84 -10.75
C TYR A 109 31.33 -9.66 -10.66
N PRO A 110 31.18 -8.65 -11.54
CA PRO A 110 32.06 -7.48 -11.53
C PRO A 110 32.06 -6.76 -10.18
N PRO A 111 33.21 -6.38 -9.62
CA PRO A 111 33.31 -5.74 -8.30
C PRO A 111 32.45 -4.48 -8.15
N TYR A 112 32.31 -3.68 -9.21
CA TYR A 112 31.49 -2.46 -9.19
C TYR A 112 30.02 -2.72 -8.81
N LEU A 113 29.48 -3.91 -9.03
CA LEU A 113 28.12 -4.25 -8.59
C LEU A 113 27.99 -4.29 -7.08
N LEU A 114 29.02 -4.81 -6.40
CA LEU A 114 29.06 -4.83 -4.94
C LEU A 114 29.24 -3.41 -4.38
N ASP A 115 30.09 -2.60 -5.00
CA ASP A 115 30.34 -1.22 -4.58
C ASP A 115 29.07 -0.37 -4.76
N ASN A 116 28.40 -0.47 -5.91
CA ASN A 116 27.10 0.17 -6.15
C ASN A 116 26.04 -0.29 -5.15
N TYR A 117 26.03 -1.58 -4.79
CA TYR A 117 25.08 -2.11 -3.79
C TYR A 117 25.34 -1.51 -2.41
N ARG A 118 26.60 -1.51 -1.97
CA ARG A 118 27.00 -0.91 -0.69
C ARG A 118 26.64 0.58 -0.63
N GLU A 119 26.96 1.33 -1.69
CA GLU A 119 26.62 2.76 -1.77
C GLU A 119 25.11 2.99 -1.60
N LEU A 120 24.25 2.20 -2.27
CA LEU A 120 22.79 2.33 -2.13
C LEU A 120 22.26 1.96 -0.74
N ILE A 121 22.89 1.00 -0.05
CA ILE A 121 22.41 0.55 1.26
C ILE A 121 22.94 1.42 2.40
N GLU A 122 24.18 1.90 2.30
CA GLU A 122 24.89 2.61 3.37
C GLU A 122 24.71 4.12 3.32
N THR A 123 24.33 4.68 2.16
CA THR A 123 24.13 6.12 2.02
C THR A 123 23.13 6.69 3.02
N SER A 124 23.49 7.83 3.60
CA SER A 124 22.57 8.65 4.43
C SER A 124 21.63 9.51 3.59
N HIS A 125 21.94 9.72 2.31
CA HIS A 125 21.09 10.50 1.40
C HIS A 125 19.86 9.69 1.00
N TYR A 126 18.75 10.39 0.88
CA TYR A 126 17.49 9.75 0.56
C TYR A 126 16.72 10.51 -0.53
N PRO A 127 16.26 9.84 -1.60
CA PRO A 127 16.53 8.43 -1.95
C PRO A 127 17.98 8.20 -2.35
N ALA A 128 18.51 7.03 -2.05
CA ALA A 128 19.93 6.70 -2.30
C ALA A 128 20.37 6.96 -3.76
N CYS A 129 19.48 6.69 -4.71
CA CYS A 129 19.72 6.84 -6.15
C CYS A 129 19.45 8.26 -6.69
N TYR A 130 19.32 9.31 -5.85
CA TYR A 130 18.89 10.66 -6.26
C TYR A 130 19.72 11.27 -7.40
N ARG A 131 21.02 11.01 -7.45
CA ARG A 131 21.91 11.53 -8.50
C ARG A 131 21.65 10.93 -9.89
N LEU A 132 21.11 9.72 -9.94
CA LEU A 132 20.83 9.03 -11.19
C LEU A 132 19.49 9.48 -11.80
N ILE A 133 18.50 9.79 -10.99
CA ILE A 133 17.12 10.06 -11.41
C ILE A 133 17.03 11.06 -12.56
N PRO A 134 17.71 12.24 -12.52
CA PRO A 134 17.63 13.23 -13.61
C PRO A 134 18.21 12.76 -14.95
N ARG A 135 19.03 11.69 -14.93
CA ARG A 135 19.70 11.14 -16.12
C ARG A 135 18.96 9.97 -16.74
N LEU A 136 17.89 9.48 -16.09
CA LEU A 136 17.14 8.32 -16.56
C LEU A 136 16.22 8.69 -17.75
N PRO A 137 16.04 7.77 -18.71
CA PRO A 137 15.09 7.95 -19.79
C PRO A 137 13.67 8.17 -19.26
N LYS A 138 12.97 9.18 -19.78
CA LYS A 138 11.58 9.49 -19.39
C LYS A 138 10.64 8.30 -19.56
N LEU A 139 10.83 7.52 -20.62
CA LEU A 139 10.02 6.31 -20.89
C LEU A 139 10.17 5.26 -19.79
N LEU A 140 11.39 5.04 -19.30
CA LEU A 140 11.66 4.10 -18.19
C LEU A 140 10.94 4.57 -16.92
N LEU A 141 11.06 5.86 -16.58
CA LEU A 141 10.42 6.43 -15.41
C LEU A 141 8.89 6.33 -15.50
N HIS A 142 8.32 6.69 -16.67
CA HIS A 142 6.88 6.59 -16.90
C HIS A 142 6.38 5.14 -16.78
N SER A 143 7.03 4.20 -17.45
CA SER A 143 6.70 2.76 -17.34
C SER A 143 6.82 2.23 -15.90
N TRP A 144 7.82 2.70 -15.15
CA TRP A 144 7.97 2.30 -13.75
C TRP A 144 6.87 2.89 -12.86
N LEU A 145 6.54 4.17 -13.02
CA LEU A 145 5.46 4.81 -12.29
C LEU A 145 4.10 4.15 -12.57
N SER A 146 3.82 3.79 -13.81
CA SER A 146 2.61 3.05 -14.18
C SER A 146 2.52 1.69 -13.46
N SER A 147 3.63 0.93 -13.42
CA SER A 147 3.69 -0.34 -12.68
C SER A 147 3.46 -0.14 -11.18
N LEU A 148 4.08 0.88 -10.58
CA LEU A 148 3.91 1.21 -9.17
C LEU A 148 2.50 1.70 -8.83
N GLN A 149 1.83 2.38 -9.75
CA GLN A 149 0.43 2.77 -9.60
C GLN A 149 -0.47 1.53 -9.51
N THR A 150 -0.27 0.55 -10.40
CA THR A 150 -1.00 -0.72 -10.36
C THR A 150 -0.75 -1.48 -9.06
N GLU A 151 0.51 -1.60 -8.65
CA GLU A 151 0.88 -2.22 -7.36
C GLU A 151 0.20 -1.51 -6.17
N ARG A 152 0.12 -0.17 -6.22
CA ARG A 152 -0.58 0.62 -5.21
C ARG A 152 -2.08 0.34 -5.17
N PHE A 153 -2.71 0.17 -6.32
CA PHE A 153 -4.11 -0.23 -6.41
C PHE A 153 -4.33 -1.62 -5.81
N GLU A 154 -3.48 -2.58 -6.14
CA GLU A 154 -3.58 -3.94 -5.61
C GLU A 154 -3.44 -3.98 -4.10
N GLN A 155 -2.47 -3.26 -3.55
CA GLN A 155 -2.28 -3.15 -2.10
C GLN A 155 -3.50 -2.54 -1.39
N LYS A 156 -4.10 -1.48 -1.96
CA LYS A 156 -5.33 -0.90 -1.41
C LYS A 156 -6.54 -1.83 -1.56
N THR A 157 -6.62 -2.55 -2.68
CA THR A 157 -7.66 -3.55 -2.93
C THR A 157 -7.64 -4.68 -1.91
N GLN A 158 -6.46 -5.20 -1.56
CA GLN A 158 -6.33 -6.23 -0.51
C GLN A 158 -6.93 -5.78 0.82
N ARG A 159 -6.71 -4.51 1.19
CA ARG A 159 -7.31 -3.95 2.40
C ARG A 159 -8.83 -3.87 2.31
N ILE A 160 -9.37 -3.41 1.18
CA ILE A 160 -10.82 -3.34 0.95
C ILE A 160 -11.44 -4.74 0.98
N GLN A 161 -10.78 -5.73 0.41
CA GLN A 161 -11.22 -7.13 0.47
C GLN A 161 -11.24 -7.68 1.91
N ALA A 162 -10.23 -7.35 2.72
CA ALA A 162 -10.24 -7.72 4.14
C ALA A 162 -11.43 -7.09 4.88
N GLN A 163 -11.71 -5.81 4.63
CA GLN A 163 -12.88 -5.12 5.19
C GLN A 163 -14.20 -5.74 4.69
N LEU A 164 -14.27 -6.12 3.42
CA LEU A 164 -15.44 -6.80 2.85
C LEU A 164 -15.69 -8.16 3.50
N THR A 165 -14.62 -8.94 3.73
CA THR A 165 -14.71 -10.23 4.44
C THR A 165 -15.21 -10.03 5.87
N GLN A 166 -14.66 -9.04 6.58
CA GLN A 166 -15.08 -8.67 7.94
C GLN A 166 -16.55 -8.23 7.97
N SER A 167 -17.02 -7.52 6.95
CA SER A 167 -18.39 -7.07 6.77
C SER A 167 -19.31 -8.13 6.17
N LYS A 168 -18.89 -9.40 6.09
CA LYS A 168 -19.67 -10.53 5.56
C LYS A 168 -20.21 -10.28 4.14
N GLY A 169 -19.44 -9.61 3.30
CA GLY A 169 -19.80 -9.29 1.92
C GLY A 169 -20.63 -8.02 1.74
N ASP A 170 -20.88 -7.25 2.80
CA ASP A 170 -21.58 -5.96 2.72
C ASP A 170 -20.63 -4.86 2.20
N TRP A 171 -20.84 -4.48 0.93
CA TRP A 171 -20.07 -3.45 0.24
C TRP A 171 -20.31 -2.03 0.78
N GLU A 172 -21.53 -1.73 1.25
CA GLU A 172 -21.85 -0.43 1.87
C GLU A 172 -21.09 -0.27 3.20
N GLN A 173 -21.07 -1.33 4.02
CA GLN A 173 -20.30 -1.32 5.28
C GLN A 173 -18.79 -1.23 5.01
N ALA A 174 -18.26 -2.00 4.05
CA ALA A 174 -16.85 -1.94 3.67
C ALA A 174 -16.46 -0.55 3.13
N PHE A 175 -17.35 0.08 2.37
CA PHE A 175 -17.18 1.45 1.90
C PHE A 175 -17.15 2.45 3.06
N PHE A 176 -18.07 2.32 4.01
CA PHE A 176 -18.11 3.17 5.20
C PHE A 176 -16.81 3.08 6.00
N LEU A 177 -16.29 1.86 6.23
CA LEU A 177 -15.02 1.65 6.92
C LEU A 177 -13.86 2.34 6.18
N THR A 178 -13.79 2.18 4.86
CA THR A 178 -12.76 2.79 4.03
C THR A 178 -12.85 4.33 4.05
N LEU A 179 -14.07 4.87 3.92
CA LEU A 179 -14.31 6.32 3.95
C LEU A 179 -13.96 6.91 5.30
N ALA A 180 -14.47 6.32 6.38
CA ALA A 180 -14.20 6.76 7.74
C ALA A 180 -12.70 6.80 8.04
N ARG A 181 -11.96 5.74 7.72
CA ARG A 181 -10.50 5.71 7.85
C ARG A 181 -9.84 6.91 7.19
N ASN A 182 -10.24 7.24 5.97
CA ASN A 182 -9.65 8.34 5.21
C ASN A 182 -10.12 9.72 5.69
N PHE A 183 -11.26 9.84 6.38
CA PHE A 183 -11.66 11.04 7.12
C PHE A 183 -10.73 11.36 8.30
N GLY A 184 -9.96 10.40 8.78
CA GLY A 184 -8.89 10.62 9.76
C GLY A 184 -7.67 11.34 9.20
N PHE A 185 -7.56 11.53 7.89
CA PHE A 185 -6.49 12.24 7.17
C PHE A 185 -5.07 11.93 7.68
N GLY A 186 -4.80 10.66 7.91
CA GLY A 186 -3.54 10.13 8.40
C GLY A 186 -3.43 10.12 9.93
N THR A 187 -3.58 11.25 10.60
CA THR A 187 -3.34 11.36 12.05
C THR A 187 -4.31 10.51 12.89
N ASN A 188 -5.59 10.50 12.52
CA ASN A 188 -6.63 9.74 13.21
C ASN A 188 -7.19 8.57 12.36
N SER A 189 -6.51 8.16 11.29
CA SER A 189 -7.04 7.14 10.38
C SER A 189 -7.37 5.82 11.08
N ASP A 190 -6.50 5.34 11.97
CA ASP A 190 -6.73 4.08 12.70
C ASP A 190 -7.85 4.23 13.73
N ALA A 191 -7.94 5.38 14.41
CA ALA A 191 -9.04 5.67 15.34
C ALA A 191 -10.39 5.74 14.61
N PHE A 192 -10.46 6.39 13.45
CA PHE A 192 -11.66 6.44 12.63
C PHE A 192 -12.08 5.06 12.10
N GLU A 193 -11.13 4.20 11.73
CA GLU A 193 -11.44 2.83 11.29
C GLU A 193 -11.99 1.99 12.45
N GLN A 194 -11.35 2.03 13.63
CA GLN A 194 -11.84 1.35 14.83
C GLN A 194 -13.22 1.85 15.26
N TRP A 195 -13.43 3.15 15.24
CA TRP A 195 -14.72 3.76 15.50
C TRP A 195 -15.79 3.28 14.51
N ALA A 196 -15.52 3.29 13.22
CA ALA A 196 -16.46 2.88 12.20
C ALA A 196 -16.85 1.40 12.29
N GLN A 197 -15.97 0.54 12.80
CA GLN A 197 -16.26 -0.89 13.06
C GLN A 197 -17.33 -1.09 14.13
N THR A 198 -17.52 -0.13 15.05
CA THR A 198 -18.58 -0.19 16.08
C THR A 198 -19.94 0.29 15.58
N ILE A 199 -20.04 0.78 14.34
CA ILE A 199 -21.25 1.38 13.79
C ILE A 199 -21.89 0.45 12.76
N PRO A 200 -23.03 -0.20 13.07
CA PRO A 200 -23.80 -0.91 12.08
C PRO A 200 -24.55 0.11 11.20
N LEU A 201 -24.24 0.16 9.90
CA LEU A 201 -24.90 1.09 8.97
C LEU A 201 -26.42 0.92 8.92
N GLN A 202 -26.93 -0.25 9.24
CA GLN A 202 -28.38 -0.48 9.33
C GLN A 202 -29.05 0.44 10.36
N ALA A 203 -28.39 0.72 11.50
CA ALA A 203 -28.89 1.66 12.50
C ALA A 203 -28.90 3.09 11.95
N VAL A 204 -27.81 3.50 11.27
CA VAL A 204 -27.69 4.81 10.62
C VAL A 204 -28.75 4.97 9.52
N ASN A 205 -28.94 3.96 8.68
CA ASN A 205 -29.89 3.99 7.56
C ASN A 205 -31.34 4.12 8.01
N LYS A 206 -31.71 3.56 9.17
CA LYS A 206 -33.04 3.71 9.75
C LYS A 206 -33.36 5.12 10.25
N HIS A 207 -32.33 5.94 10.47
CA HIS A 207 -32.41 7.31 10.99
C HIS A 207 -31.82 8.33 10.01
N ARG A 208 -31.70 7.97 8.72
CA ARG A 208 -31.06 8.80 7.70
C ARG A 208 -31.74 10.15 7.49
N ASP A 209 -33.05 10.27 7.73
CA ASP A 209 -33.82 11.50 7.64
C ASP A 209 -33.58 12.47 8.81
N ASN A 210 -32.92 12.03 9.88
CA ASN A 210 -32.69 12.82 11.08
C ASN A 210 -31.18 12.94 11.38
N LEU A 211 -30.59 14.08 10.99
CA LEU A 211 -29.15 14.36 11.21
C LEU A 211 -28.76 14.29 12.69
N PHE A 212 -29.65 14.76 13.59
CA PHE A 212 -29.37 14.74 15.02
C PHE A 212 -29.22 13.32 15.57
N GLN A 213 -30.05 12.38 15.10
CA GLN A 213 -29.93 10.97 15.48
C GLN A 213 -28.65 10.30 14.91
N ILE A 214 -28.25 10.66 13.69
CA ILE A 214 -26.99 10.20 13.14
C ILE A 214 -25.82 10.74 13.96
N GLU A 215 -25.85 12.04 14.31
CA GLU A 215 -24.82 12.63 15.18
C GLU A 215 -24.80 11.97 16.57
N ALA A 216 -25.96 11.65 17.15
CA ALA A 216 -26.03 10.94 18.43
C ALA A 216 -25.36 9.57 18.35
N ILE A 217 -25.63 8.75 17.31
CA ILE A 217 -24.96 7.46 17.08
C ILE A 217 -23.46 7.69 16.91
N PHE A 218 -23.06 8.62 16.05
CA PHE A 218 -21.67 8.81 15.68
C PHE A 218 -20.82 9.32 16.86
N PHE A 219 -21.28 10.31 17.58
CA PHE A 219 -20.54 10.85 18.73
C PHE A 219 -20.58 9.91 19.94
N GLY A 220 -21.68 9.20 20.15
CA GLY A 220 -21.78 8.18 21.20
C GLY A 220 -20.81 7.03 20.96
N GLN A 221 -20.81 6.46 19.77
CA GLN A 221 -19.84 5.40 19.38
C GLN A 221 -18.38 5.89 19.36
N ALA A 222 -18.15 7.20 19.18
CA ALA A 222 -16.83 7.80 19.25
C ALA A 222 -16.32 7.98 20.70
N GLY A 223 -17.17 7.76 21.72
CA GLY A 223 -16.83 8.02 23.12
C GLY A 223 -16.61 9.50 23.40
N LEU A 224 -17.22 10.39 22.59
CA LEU A 224 -17.06 11.85 22.71
C LEU A 224 -18.21 12.51 23.48
N LEU A 225 -19.25 11.77 23.83
CA LEU A 225 -20.32 12.21 24.74
C LEU A 225 -19.93 11.86 26.18
N GLN A 226 -19.75 12.88 27.00
CA GLN A 226 -19.33 12.74 28.41
C GLN A 226 -20.53 12.41 29.30
N GLU A 227 -20.28 11.76 30.45
CA GLU A 227 -21.30 11.55 31.49
C GLU A 227 -21.87 12.88 32.02
N LEU A 228 -21.02 13.91 32.15
CA LEU A 228 -21.39 15.29 32.46
C LEU A 228 -21.29 16.12 31.18
N PRO A 229 -22.43 16.37 30.50
CA PRO A 229 -22.45 17.15 29.27
C PRO A 229 -21.94 18.56 29.45
N SER A 230 -21.21 19.06 28.47
CA SER A 230 -20.58 20.40 28.53
C SER A 230 -21.56 21.52 28.17
N ASP A 231 -22.68 21.20 27.53
CA ASP A 231 -23.74 22.13 27.11
C ASP A 231 -25.05 21.41 26.81
N ASP A 232 -26.11 22.16 26.49
CA ASP A 232 -27.44 21.63 26.20
C ASP A 232 -27.45 20.73 24.98
N TYR A 233 -26.65 21.00 23.96
CA TYR A 233 -26.60 20.20 22.75
C TYR A 233 -25.98 18.81 23.01
N SER A 234 -24.86 18.78 23.72
CA SER A 234 -24.23 17.52 24.13
C SER A 234 -25.11 16.72 25.09
N ALA A 235 -25.87 17.39 25.98
CA ALA A 235 -26.85 16.76 26.87
C ALA A 235 -27.97 16.06 26.09
N GLN A 236 -28.51 16.75 25.07
CA GLN A 236 -29.55 16.17 24.21
C GLN A 236 -29.01 15.01 23.39
N LEU A 237 -27.81 15.12 22.82
CA LEU A 237 -27.17 14.02 22.10
C LEU A 237 -26.92 12.80 22.98
N THR A 238 -26.47 13.02 24.23
CA THR A 238 -26.24 11.92 25.21
C THR A 238 -27.53 11.17 25.51
N LYS A 239 -28.64 11.89 25.71
CA LYS A 239 -29.96 11.32 25.95
C LYS A 239 -30.46 10.51 24.73
N GLU A 240 -30.34 11.10 23.54
CA GLU A 240 -30.73 10.44 22.29
C GLU A 240 -29.89 9.19 22.02
N TYR A 241 -28.56 9.29 22.23
CA TYR A 241 -27.64 8.15 22.08
C TYR A 241 -27.99 7.02 23.05
N ALA A 242 -28.32 7.32 24.31
CA ALA A 242 -28.71 6.27 25.28
C ALA A 242 -29.92 5.47 24.79
N TYR A 243 -30.94 6.15 24.21
CA TYR A 243 -32.09 5.50 23.60
C TYR A 243 -31.69 4.65 22.38
N LEU A 244 -30.90 5.20 21.46
CA LEU A 244 -30.48 4.52 20.22
C LEU A 244 -29.51 3.37 20.53
N ALA A 245 -28.63 3.53 21.50
CA ALA A 245 -27.72 2.48 21.94
C ALA A 245 -28.49 1.28 22.50
N HIS A 246 -29.50 1.51 23.33
CA HIS A 246 -30.36 0.43 23.80
C HIS A 246 -31.14 -0.23 22.65
N LYS A 247 -31.71 0.57 21.74
CA LYS A 247 -32.51 0.08 20.60
C LYS A 247 -31.74 -0.80 19.62
N PHE A 248 -30.46 -0.51 19.40
CA PHE A 248 -29.60 -1.18 18.42
C PHE A 248 -28.47 -1.97 19.05
N GLU A 249 -28.46 -2.13 20.37
CA GLU A 249 -27.42 -2.84 21.14
C GLU A 249 -26.00 -2.30 20.83
N LEU A 250 -25.86 -0.96 20.72
CA LEU A 250 -24.61 -0.32 20.38
C LEU A 250 -23.69 -0.27 21.59
N GLN A 251 -22.42 -0.59 21.37
CA GLN A 251 -21.37 -0.49 22.39
C GLN A 251 -20.17 0.26 21.82
N PRO A 252 -19.75 1.38 22.45
CA PRO A 252 -18.57 2.11 22.02
C PRO A 252 -17.30 1.29 22.31
N SER A 253 -16.23 1.52 21.54
CA SER A 253 -14.93 0.90 21.81
C SER A 253 -14.24 1.59 23.00
N GLU A 254 -13.89 0.82 24.04
CA GLU A 254 -13.15 1.32 25.21
C GLU A 254 -11.70 1.73 24.89
N HIS A 255 -11.15 1.25 23.78
CA HIS A 255 -9.75 1.47 23.39
C HIS A 255 -9.55 2.62 22.43
N LEU A 256 -10.61 3.35 22.07
CA LEU A 256 -10.55 4.41 21.09
C LEU A 256 -9.75 5.61 21.64
N ARG A 257 -8.77 6.07 20.87
CA ARG A 257 -7.90 7.21 21.24
C ARG A 257 -7.85 8.24 20.13
N TRP A 258 -8.47 9.40 20.36
CA TRP A 258 -8.44 10.52 19.43
C TRP A 258 -7.23 11.41 19.67
N LYS A 259 -6.53 11.80 18.60
CA LYS A 259 -5.42 12.74 18.64
C LYS A 259 -5.93 14.12 18.24
N MET A 260 -5.68 15.12 19.06
CA MET A 260 -6.02 16.53 18.78
C MET A 260 -4.80 17.47 18.90
N LEU A 261 -3.76 17.03 19.62
CA LEU A 261 -2.56 17.82 19.84
C LEU A 261 -1.87 18.19 18.51
N ARG A 262 -1.52 19.46 18.34
CA ARG A 262 -0.88 20.02 17.13
C ARG A 262 -1.73 19.93 15.86
N MET A 263 -3.05 19.79 15.99
CA MET A 263 -3.99 19.85 14.87
C MET A 263 -4.67 21.21 14.79
N ARG A 264 -5.01 21.63 13.57
CA ARG A 264 -5.90 22.78 13.36
C ARG A 264 -7.31 22.39 13.81
N PRO A 265 -8.07 23.25 14.51
CA PRO A 265 -9.40 22.92 15.04
C PRO A 265 -10.38 22.36 14.01
N GLY A 266 -10.33 22.86 12.76
CA GLY A 266 -11.16 22.33 11.66
C GLY A 266 -10.86 20.87 11.28
N ASN A 267 -9.78 20.27 11.80
CA ASN A 267 -9.41 18.87 11.61
C ASN A 267 -9.68 18.02 12.85
N PHE A 268 -10.24 18.57 13.91
CA PHE A 268 -10.57 17.81 15.12
C PHE A 268 -11.54 16.68 14.81
N PRO A 269 -11.45 15.55 15.51
CA PRO A 269 -12.37 14.41 15.34
C PRO A 269 -13.84 14.83 15.39
N HIS A 270 -14.22 15.73 16.30
CA HIS A 270 -15.57 16.27 16.41
C HIS A 270 -16.07 16.85 15.08
N VAL A 271 -15.30 17.75 14.48
CA VAL A 271 -15.69 18.37 13.19
C VAL A 271 -15.76 17.34 12.08
N ARG A 272 -14.81 16.38 12.03
CA ARG A 272 -14.77 15.32 11.01
C ARG A 272 -15.93 14.34 11.15
N ILE A 273 -16.30 13.97 12.38
CA ILE A 273 -17.47 13.14 12.67
C ILE A 273 -18.76 13.87 12.26
N ALA A 274 -18.91 15.14 12.61
CA ALA A 274 -20.07 15.94 12.20
C ALA A 274 -20.19 16.08 10.68
N GLN A 275 -19.06 16.27 9.97
CA GLN A 275 -19.03 16.28 8.50
C GLN A 275 -19.45 14.95 7.91
N LEU A 276 -19.00 13.84 8.47
CA LEU A 276 -19.36 12.49 8.01
C LEU A 276 -20.85 12.18 8.31
N ALA A 277 -21.37 12.60 9.47
CA ALA A 277 -22.78 12.48 9.80
C ALA A 277 -23.66 13.25 8.80
N ASN A 278 -23.31 14.51 8.51
CA ASN A 278 -24.01 15.32 7.50
C ASN A 278 -23.96 14.69 6.10
N LEU A 279 -22.80 14.10 5.74
CA LEU A 279 -22.63 13.43 4.46
C LEU A 279 -23.58 12.22 4.32
N TYR A 280 -23.69 11.40 5.36
CA TYR A 280 -24.62 10.25 5.40
C TYR A 280 -26.08 10.65 5.47
N HIS A 281 -26.40 11.75 6.15
CA HIS A 281 -27.74 12.31 6.16
C HIS A 281 -28.22 12.77 4.77
N ARG A 282 -27.34 13.42 4.00
CA ARG A 282 -27.67 13.98 2.68
C ARG A 282 -27.70 12.92 1.57
N SER A 283 -26.90 11.86 1.67
CA SER A 283 -26.78 10.87 0.61
C SER A 283 -27.79 9.74 0.76
N GLN A 284 -28.51 9.46 -0.33
CA GLN A 284 -29.36 8.25 -0.44
C GLN A 284 -28.58 7.18 -1.19
N GLY A 285 -27.93 6.22 -0.45
CA GLY A 285 -27.10 5.18 -1.08
C GLY A 285 -25.78 5.75 -1.61
N MET A 286 -24.90 6.18 -0.70
CA MET A 286 -23.63 6.85 -1.05
C MET A 286 -22.79 6.03 -2.00
N LEU A 287 -22.64 4.73 -1.75
CA LEU A 287 -21.85 3.86 -2.62
C LEU A 287 -22.42 3.82 -4.04
N SER A 288 -23.73 3.63 -4.17
CA SER A 288 -24.38 3.57 -5.49
C SER A 288 -24.19 4.87 -6.28
N GLN A 289 -24.30 6.03 -5.64
CA GLN A 289 -24.08 7.33 -6.29
C GLN A 289 -22.62 7.49 -6.73
N LEU A 290 -21.65 7.05 -5.92
CA LEU A 290 -20.21 7.11 -6.27
C LEU A 290 -19.87 6.11 -7.39
N LEU A 291 -20.51 4.94 -7.41
CA LEU A 291 -20.35 3.98 -8.50
C LEU A 291 -20.90 4.51 -9.84
N LEU A 292 -21.91 5.35 -9.82
CA LEU A 292 -22.48 5.98 -11.02
C LEU A 292 -21.71 7.23 -11.46
N ALA A 293 -21.12 7.97 -10.54
CA ALA A 293 -20.39 9.21 -10.85
C ALA A 293 -19.21 8.95 -11.79
N SER A 294 -19.18 9.66 -12.91
CA SER A 294 -18.17 9.48 -13.98
C SER A 294 -17.10 10.56 -14.02
N THR A 295 -17.33 11.69 -13.35
CA THR A 295 -16.44 12.85 -13.37
C THR A 295 -15.97 13.24 -11.97
N VAL A 296 -14.77 13.84 -11.89
CA VAL A 296 -14.25 14.41 -10.63
C VAL A 296 -15.20 15.47 -10.06
N LYS A 297 -15.89 16.23 -10.93
CA LYS A 297 -16.86 17.25 -10.49
C LYS A 297 -18.02 16.60 -9.74
N GLU A 298 -18.65 15.57 -10.32
CA GLU A 298 -19.76 14.83 -9.68
C GLU A 298 -19.32 14.24 -8.33
N LEU A 299 -18.12 13.64 -8.28
CA LEU A 299 -17.57 13.10 -7.04
C LEU A 299 -17.33 14.18 -5.98
N ARG A 300 -16.84 15.36 -6.38
CA ARG A 300 -16.68 16.49 -5.46
C ARG A 300 -18.03 16.98 -4.93
N ASP A 301 -19.04 17.08 -5.78
CA ASP A 301 -20.36 17.53 -5.38
C ASP A 301 -21.04 16.53 -4.43
N LEU A 302 -20.87 15.23 -4.63
CA LEU A 302 -21.32 14.17 -3.73
C LEU A 302 -20.64 14.23 -2.35
N LEU A 303 -19.31 14.44 -2.32
CA LEU A 303 -18.52 14.49 -1.10
C LEU A 303 -18.51 15.87 -0.41
N ARG A 304 -19.06 16.89 -1.05
CA ARG A 304 -19.13 18.25 -0.47
C ARG A 304 -20.14 18.29 0.66
N GLY A 305 -19.67 18.03 1.87
CA GLY A 305 -20.47 18.01 3.08
C GLY A 305 -20.21 19.25 3.95
N GLY A 306 -21.20 19.61 4.75
CA GLY A 306 -21.11 20.60 5.85
C GLY A 306 -21.24 19.90 7.19
N THR A 307 -21.82 20.63 8.15
CA THR A 307 -22.12 20.15 9.50
C THR A 307 -23.50 20.64 9.90
N SER A 308 -24.06 20.16 11.02
CA SER A 308 -25.25 20.76 11.64
C SER A 308 -24.95 22.20 12.15
N LEU A 309 -26.01 22.96 12.46
CA LEU A 309 -25.90 24.38 12.88
C LEU A 309 -25.02 24.57 14.13
N TYR A 310 -25.07 23.64 15.06
CA TYR A 310 -24.25 23.67 16.27
C TYR A 310 -22.75 23.82 15.94
N TRP A 311 -22.26 23.06 14.99
CA TRP A 311 -20.84 23.06 14.62
C TRP A 311 -20.39 24.32 13.86
N LEU A 312 -21.30 25.21 13.47
CA LEU A 312 -20.88 26.50 12.93
C LEU A 312 -20.10 27.34 13.94
N THR A 313 -20.45 27.22 15.21
CA THR A 313 -19.83 27.96 16.31
C THR A 313 -19.02 27.12 17.28
N HIS A 314 -18.85 25.80 17.02
CA HIS A 314 -18.12 24.91 17.90
C HIS A 314 -17.09 24.06 17.14
N TYR A 315 -15.98 23.75 17.77
CA TYR A 315 -14.97 22.78 17.30
C TYR A 315 -14.91 21.54 18.20
N VAL A 316 -15.33 21.70 19.45
CA VAL A 316 -15.58 20.66 20.46
C VAL A 316 -16.84 21.04 21.21
N PHE A 317 -17.40 20.14 21.99
CA PHE A 317 -18.59 20.42 22.80
C PHE A 317 -18.28 21.47 23.87
N GLY A 318 -19.24 22.39 24.12
CA GLY A 318 -19.18 23.39 25.18
C GLY A 318 -18.26 24.59 24.95
N GLU A 319 -17.40 24.55 23.91
CA GLU A 319 -16.48 25.64 23.62
C GLU A 319 -16.91 26.44 22.38
N SER A 320 -17.49 27.60 22.59
CA SER A 320 -17.95 28.48 21.50
C SER A 320 -16.80 29.17 20.79
N SER A 321 -16.93 29.36 19.50
CA SER A 321 -16.01 30.06 18.60
C SER A 321 -16.77 30.96 17.62
N PRO A 322 -16.11 31.92 16.95
CA PRO A 322 -16.76 32.71 15.90
C PRO A 322 -17.38 31.79 14.82
N ALA A 323 -18.61 32.14 14.40
CA ALA A 323 -19.35 31.37 13.42
C ALA A 323 -18.61 31.29 12.10
N ARG A 324 -18.38 30.04 11.65
CA ARG A 324 -17.74 29.73 10.36
C ARG A 324 -18.30 28.44 9.80
N PRO A 325 -18.62 28.38 8.50
CA PRO A 325 -18.93 27.10 7.84
C PRO A 325 -17.76 26.11 7.98
N LYS A 326 -18.06 24.90 8.40
CA LYS A 326 -17.07 23.82 8.53
C LYS A 326 -17.29 22.78 7.43
N THR A 327 -17.04 23.24 6.19
CA THR A 327 -17.10 22.39 5.00
C THR A 327 -15.75 21.75 4.70
N LEU A 328 -15.76 20.61 4.02
CA LEU A 328 -14.54 20.03 3.45
C LEU A 328 -14.00 20.96 2.36
N SER A 329 -12.69 21.25 2.41
CA SER A 329 -12.02 21.95 1.31
C SER A 329 -11.91 21.04 0.07
N ASP A 330 -11.82 21.62 -1.13
CA ASP A 330 -11.63 20.84 -2.36
C ASP A 330 -10.39 19.94 -2.26
N ALA A 331 -9.30 20.42 -1.68
CA ALA A 331 -8.11 19.59 -1.46
C ALA A 331 -8.38 18.39 -0.53
N SER A 332 -9.22 18.54 0.49
CA SER A 332 -9.61 17.42 1.37
C SER A 332 -10.52 16.44 0.63
N ILE A 333 -11.42 16.95 -0.21
CA ILE A 333 -12.30 16.12 -1.04
C ILE A 333 -11.46 15.34 -2.07
N ASP A 334 -10.50 15.98 -2.72
CA ASP A 334 -9.61 15.32 -3.67
C ASP A 334 -8.82 14.18 -2.98
N LEU A 335 -8.34 14.39 -1.75
CA LEU A 335 -7.69 13.33 -0.98
C LEU A 335 -8.63 12.16 -0.67
N LEU A 336 -9.93 12.42 -0.39
CA LEU A 336 -10.92 11.37 -0.22
C LEU A 336 -11.19 10.63 -1.54
N ILE A 337 -11.25 11.33 -2.66
CA ILE A 337 -11.39 10.69 -3.97
C ILE A 337 -10.18 9.79 -4.25
N ILE A 338 -8.96 10.30 -4.12
CA ILE A 338 -7.70 9.57 -4.38
C ILE A 338 -7.54 8.34 -3.47
N ASN A 339 -7.91 8.47 -2.18
CA ASN A 339 -7.60 7.46 -1.18
C ASN A 339 -8.78 6.56 -0.80
N THR A 340 -10.02 6.93 -1.17
CA THR A 340 -11.24 6.15 -0.91
C THR A 340 -11.93 5.73 -2.19
N VAL A 341 -12.45 6.72 -2.95
CA VAL A 341 -13.34 6.44 -4.08
C VAL A 341 -12.63 5.65 -5.16
N VAL A 342 -11.48 6.12 -5.61
CA VAL A 342 -10.72 5.50 -6.69
C VAL A 342 -10.28 4.07 -6.35
N PRO A 343 -9.64 3.79 -5.19
CA PRO A 343 -9.31 2.41 -4.83
C PRO A 343 -10.54 1.52 -4.66
N PHE A 344 -11.65 2.08 -4.19
CA PHE A 344 -12.88 1.32 -4.01
C PHE A 344 -13.53 0.96 -5.36
N LEU A 345 -13.56 1.89 -6.32
CA LEU A 345 -13.99 1.62 -7.69
C LEU A 345 -13.15 0.50 -8.33
N TYR A 346 -11.82 0.57 -8.17
CA TYR A 346 -10.92 -0.44 -8.70
C TYR A 346 -11.17 -1.82 -8.06
N ALA A 347 -11.28 -1.88 -6.72
CA ALA A 347 -11.55 -3.12 -5.99
C ALA A 347 -12.91 -3.72 -6.36
N TYR A 348 -13.95 -2.88 -6.45
CA TYR A 348 -15.29 -3.29 -6.82
C TYR A 348 -15.35 -3.82 -8.26
N GLY A 349 -14.72 -3.09 -9.21
CA GLY A 349 -14.62 -3.50 -10.62
C GLY A 349 -13.91 -4.84 -10.77
N LYS A 350 -12.76 -5.02 -10.09
CA LYS A 350 -12.05 -6.32 -10.07
C LYS A 350 -12.91 -7.47 -9.51
N HIS A 351 -13.61 -7.22 -8.40
CA HIS A 351 -14.46 -8.24 -7.77
C HIS A 351 -15.65 -8.64 -8.65
N LYS A 352 -16.24 -7.69 -9.37
CA LYS A 352 -17.41 -7.90 -10.25
C LYS A 352 -17.03 -8.29 -11.68
N GLY A 353 -15.75 -8.22 -12.07
CA GLY A 353 -15.31 -8.42 -13.45
C GLY A 353 -15.70 -7.26 -14.38
N GLU A 354 -15.92 -6.05 -13.84
CA GLU A 354 -16.30 -4.84 -14.58
C GLU A 354 -15.07 -4.00 -14.93
N GLU A 355 -14.44 -4.26 -16.08
CA GLU A 355 -13.22 -3.57 -16.54
C GLU A 355 -13.42 -2.05 -16.64
N GLN A 356 -14.59 -1.59 -17.06
CA GLN A 356 -14.92 -0.15 -17.17
C GLN A 356 -14.75 0.60 -15.84
N LEU A 357 -15.01 -0.05 -14.70
CA LEU A 357 -14.81 0.56 -13.38
C LEU A 357 -13.31 0.66 -13.03
N THR A 358 -12.52 -0.34 -13.40
CA THR A 358 -11.07 -0.32 -13.16
C THR A 358 -10.37 0.72 -14.02
N GLU A 359 -10.75 0.85 -15.29
CA GLU A 359 -10.25 1.90 -16.19
C GLU A 359 -10.66 3.30 -15.71
N ARG A 360 -11.93 3.46 -15.30
CA ARG A 360 -12.42 4.74 -14.76
C ARG A 360 -11.64 5.15 -13.51
N ALA A 361 -11.28 4.21 -12.64
CA ALA A 361 -10.46 4.49 -11.47
C ALA A 361 -9.09 5.09 -11.85
N GLY A 362 -8.44 4.56 -12.89
CA GLY A 362 -7.20 5.11 -13.45
C GLY A 362 -7.40 6.52 -14.01
N ASN A 363 -8.40 6.69 -14.88
CA ASN A 363 -8.73 7.96 -15.53
C ASN A 363 -9.07 9.09 -14.54
N LEU A 364 -9.72 8.77 -13.42
CA LEU A 364 -9.99 9.75 -12.37
C LEU A 364 -8.71 10.25 -11.69
N LEU A 365 -7.70 9.39 -11.50
CA LEU A 365 -6.41 9.82 -10.94
C LEU A 365 -5.64 10.75 -11.88
N GLU A 366 -5.78 10.57 -13.19
CA GLU A 366 -5.14 11.45 -14.18
C GLU A 366 -5.77 12.86 -14.23
N GLN A 367 -7.07 12.96 -13.91
CA GLN A 367 -7.79 14.24 -13.86
C GLN A 367 -7.55 15.03 -12.57
N LEU A 368 -7.03 14.38 -11.53
CA LEU A 368 -6.77 15.00 -10.21
C LEU A 368 -5.34 15.54 -10.15
N LYS A 369 -5.18 16.68 -9.47
CA LYS A 369 -3.85 17.23 -9.18
C LYS A 369 -3.05 16.29 -8.28
N PRO A 370 -1.71 16.29 -8.41
CA PRO A 370 -0.85 15.53 -7.49
C PRO A 370 -1.09 15.91 -6.03
N GLU A 371 -0.95 14.97 -5.14
CA GLU A 371 -0.96 15.24 -3.70
C GLU A 371 0.18 16.19 -3.32
N ASN A 372 -0.08 17.10 -2.39
CA ASN A 372 0.93 18.00 -1.86
C ASN A 372 1.35 17.55 -0.46
N ASN A 373 2.31 16.63 -0.39
CA ASN A 373 2.87 16.14 0.86
C ASN A 373 4.41 16.14 0.80
N TYR A 374 5.07 15.81 1.93
CA TYR A 374 6.54 15.82 2.00
C TYR A 374 7.19 14.81 1.03
N ILE A 375 6.52 13.69 0.74
CA ILE A 375 7.05 12.66 -0.19
C ILE A 375 7.13 13.24 -1.59
N ILE A 376 6.08 13.91 -2.06
CA ILE A 376 6.03 14.47 -3.41
C ILE A 376 7.02 15.62 -3.56
N ARG A 377 7.22 16.44 -2.50
CA ARG A 377 8.26 17.47 -2.50
C ARG A 377 9.65 16.88 -2.57
N LEU A 378 9.94 15.81 -1.80
CA LEU A 378 11.20 15.08 -1.87
C LEU A 378 11.52 14.59 -3.29
N TRP A 379 10.56 13.96 -3.97
CA TRP A 379 10.75 13.48 -5.33
C TRP A 379 10.96 14.61 -6.33
N LYS A 380 10.28 15.74 -6.14
CA LYS A 380 10.48 16.94 -6.97
C LYS A 380 11.91 17.48 -6.82
N GLU A 381 12.46 17.51 -5.61
CA GLU A 381 13.85 17.89 -5.35
C GLU A 381 14.85 16.94 -6.02
N CYS A 382 14.49 15.67 -6.17
CA CYS A 382 15.28 14.67 -6.90
C CYS A 382 15.08 14.70 -8.43
N GLY A 383 14.27 15.66 -8.97
CA GLY A 383 14.00 15.77 -10.40
C GLY A 383 12.83 14.92 -10.92
N LEU A 384 12.08 14.23 -10.04
CA LEU A 384 10.85 13.52 -10.38
C LEU A 384 9.61 14.37 -10.07
N GLN A 385 8.98 14.89 -11.09
CA GLN A 385 7.77 15.70 -10.94
C GLN A 385 6.52 14.87 -11.25
N ALA A 386 5.58 14.84 -10.33
CA ALA A 386 4.26 14.27 -10.57
C ALA A 386 3.40 15.20 -11.41
N ALA A 387 2.80 14.72 -12.48
CA ALA A 387 1.88 15.47 -13.33
C ALA A 387 0.44 15.41 -12.81
N HIS A 388 0.04 14.29 -12.25
CA HIS A 388 -1.31 14.02 -11.75
C HIS A 388 -1.30 13.13 -10.50
N ALA A 389 -2.46 12.87 -9.93
CA ALA A 389 -2.59 12.09 -8.70
C ALA A 389 -2.08 10.65 -8.84
N GLY A 390 -2.20 10.04 -10.02
CA GLY A 390 -1.64 8.72 -10.31
C GLY A 390 -0.14 8.65 -10.08
N ASP A 391 0.60 9.64 -10.61
CA ASP A 391 2.05 9.74 -10.37
C ASP A 391 2.37 9.92 -8.88
N SER A 392 1.58 10.76 -8.17
CA SER A 392 1.81 10.95 -6.73
C SER A 392 1.58 9.66 -5.93
N GLN A 393 0.60 8.86 -6.27
CA GLN A 393 0.36 7.56 -5.65
C GLN A 393 1.51 6.55 -5.97
N ALA A 394 2.02 6.55 -7.20
CA ALA A 394 3.18 5.76 -7.60
C ALA A 394 4.45 6.16 -6.84
N LEU A 395 4.70 7.46 -6.69
CA LEU A 395 5.85 7.98 -5.95
C LEU A 395 5.76 7.69 -4.45
N ILE A 396 4.55 7.70 -3.87
CA ILE A 396 4.32 7.25 -2.49
C ILE A 396 4.62 5.75 -2.35
N GLN A 397 4.20 4.94 -3.33
CA GLN A 397 4.50 3.51 -3.38
C GLN A 397 6.01 3.26 -3.44
N LEU A 398 6.69 3.94 -4.37
CA LEU A 398 8.14 3.85 -4.53
C LEU A 398 8.87 4.16 -3.22
N LYS A 399 8.48 5.25 -2.54
CA LYS A 399 9.09 5.59 -1.26
C LYS A 399 8.86 4.51 -0.23
N LYS A 400 7.60 4.20 0.08
CA LYS A 400 7.24 3.37 1.23
C LYS A 400 7.65 1.91 1.08
N ASN A 401 7.48 1.34 -0.12
CA ASN A 401 7.63 -0.10 -0.33
C ASN A 401 9.00 -0.49 -0.91
N TYR A 402 9.74 0.47 -1.45
CA TYR A 402 11.07 0.22 -2.02
C TYR A 402 12.17 0.97 -1.31
N CYS A 403 12.05 2.31 -1.19
CA CYS A 403 13.14 3.10 -0.63
C CYS A 403 13.25 2.95 0.90
N ASP A 404 12.12 3.09 1.65
CA ASP A 404 12.11 2.96 3.12
C ASP A 404 12.50 1.55 3.57
N THR A 405 12.25 0.53 2.74
CA THR A 405 12.58 -0.86 2.98
C THR A 405 13.89 -1.31 2.31
N LYS A 406 14.63 -0.38 1.69
CA LYS A 406 15.90 -0.62 0.98
C LYS A 406 15.83 -1.73 -0.08
N LYS A 407 14.70 -1.89 -0.74
CA LYS A 407 14.49 -2.87 -1.81
C LYS A 407 15.02 -2.39 -3.17
N CYS A 408 16.24 -1.84 -3.19
CA CYS A 408 16.86 -1.27 -4.39
C CYS A 408 17.06 -2.33 -5.49
N LEU A 409 17.33 -3.58 -5.13
CA LEU A 409 17.49 -4.70 -6.06
C LEU A 409 16.19 -5.06 -6.81
N PHE A 410 15.02 -4.71 -6.25
CA PHE A 410 13.71 -4.96 -6.85
C PHE A 410 13.14 -3.73 -7.57
N CYS A 411 13.89 -2.61 -7.58
CA CYS A 411 13.49 -1.34 -8.15
C CYS A 411 14.11 -1.13 -9.53
N ARG A 412 13.32 -0.71 -10.54
CA ARG A 412 13.86 -0.42 -11.88
C ARG A 412 14.90 0.70 -11.87
N ILE A 413 14.74 1.72 -11.03
CA ILE A 413 15.74 2.78 -10.86
C ILE A 413 17.01 2.19 -10.22
N GLY A 414 16.87 1.33 -9.21
CA GLY A 414 17.97 0.60 -8.60
C GLY A 414 18.71 -0.27 -9.62
N TYR A 415 17.99 -0.98 -10.47
CA TYR A 415 18.58 -1.78 -11.54
C TYR A 415 19.48 -0.96 -12.48
N GLU A 416 19.03 0.23 -12.89
CA GLU A 416 19.86 1.13 -13.72
C GLU A 416 21.07 1.68 -12.94
N TYR A 417 20.96 1.83 -11.62
CA TYR A 417 22.08 2.22 -10.77
C TYR A 417 23.15 1.12 -10.73
N PHE A 418 22.75 -0.15 -10.60
CA PHE A 418 23.68 -1.28 -10.57
C PHE A 418 24.44 -1.46 -11.87
N LYS A 419 23.83 -1.16 -13.01
CA LYS A 419 24.50 -1.24 -14.32
C LYS A 419 25.54 -0.15 -14.56
N LYS A 420 25.53 0.91 -13.76
CA LYS A 420 26.45 2.02 -13.95
C LYS A 420 27.88 1.55 -13.68
N LYS A 421 28.66 1.42 -14.74
CA LYS A 421 30.13 1.36 -14.60
C LYS A 421 30.60 2.76 -14.25
N GLU A 422 31.39 2.91 -13.21
CA GLU A 422 32.09 4.16 -12.99
C GLU A 422 32.96 4.45 -14.23
N GLY A 423 32.66 5.58 -14.91
CA GLY A 423 33.48 6.16 -15.96
C GLY A 423 34.46 7.15 -15.35
#